data_d1d84a9769530af78d0f4e9e239fc980
#
_entry.id   d1d84a9769530af78d0f4e9e239fc980
#
_cell.length_a   1.000
_cell.length_b   1.000
_cell.length_c   1.000
_cell.angle_alpha   90.00
_cell.angle_beta   90.00
_cell.angle_gamma   90.00
#
_symmetry.space_group_name_H-M   'P 1'
#
loop_
_entity.id
_entity.type
_entity.pdbx_description
1 polymer ?
#
loop_
_entity_poly.entity_id
_entity_poly.type
_entity_poly.pdbx_seq_one_letter_code
_entity_poly.pdbx_strand_id
1 'polypeptide(L)'
;MHRIPGPIRVVLTGGIACGKTVVSDDFRALGTEVVDTDIISRELSKPGSPMLEAIAKALGAGALSEDGSLNRRAVREMAFHDKGKLGILNAITHPAIMEEAMRQAFAARGHYVIMAVPLYFEGGAGGYADRVLVADCAPEVQLARLMARDGSSEATARAMIASQASRDTRLAGADDIIDTGSLSFDEIRTAVLNLHQKYQTL
;
A
#
# COMPACT_ATOMS: atom_id res chain seq x y z
N MET A 1 10.45 24.48 -0.37
CA MET A 1 9.47 23.59 0.27
C MET A 1 9.91 23.38 1.71
N HIS A 2 9.11 23.76 2.73
CA HIS A 2 9.50 23.52 4.13
C HIS A 2 9.34 22.03 4.40
N ARG A 3 10.43 21.36 4.73
CA ARG A 3 10.42 19.94 5.15
C ARG A 3 9.59 19.85 6.43
N ILE A 4 8.61 18.95 6.45
CA ILE A 4 7.87 18.63 7.67
C ILE A 4 8.87 17.96 8.63
N PRO A 5 9.01 18.43 9.90
CA PRO A 5 9.95 17.85 10.86
C PRO A 5 9.66 16.36 11.08
N GLY A 6 10.69 15.55 11.21
CA GLY A 6 10.58 14.11 11.43
C GLY A 6 11.51 13.28 10.53
N PRO A 7 11.43 11.94 10.59
CA PRO A 7 12.16 11.06 9.68
C PRO A 7 11.83 11.33 8.22
N ILE A 8 12.74 10.99 7.31
CA ILE A 8 12.47 11.00 5.87
C ILE A 8 11.42 9.93 5.59
N ARG A 9 10.35 10.30 4.91
CA ARG A 9 9.26 9.39 4.56
C ARG A 9 9.48 8.84 3.16
N VAL A 10 9.92 7.60 3.09
CA VAL A 10 10.08 6.86 1.84
C VAL A 10 8.82 6.05 1.61
N VAL A 11 7.99 6.47 0.67
CA VAL A 11 6.82 5.68 0.28
C VAL A 11 7.26 4.49 -0.57
N LEU A 12 6.98 3.28 -0.10
CA LEU A 12 7.13 2.05 -0.85
C LEU A 12 5.80 1.67 -1.48
N THR A 13 5.76 1.67 -2.81
CA THR A 13 4.59 1.28 -3.60
C THR A 13 4.97 0.30 -4.72
N GLY A 14 4.01 -0.08 -5.54
CA GLY A 14 4.24 -1.01 -6.66
C GLY A 14 2.95 -1.66 -7.11
N GLY A 15 2.93 -2.19 -8.32
CA GLY A 15 1.77 -2.91 -8.85
C GLY A 15 1.39 -4.12 -7.99
N ILE A 16 0.13 -4.53 -8.09
CA ILE A 16 -0.35 -5.76 -7.44
C ILE A 16 0.57 -6.93 -7.80
N ALA A 17 0.94 -7.76 -6.82
CA ALA A 17 1.86 -8.90 -6.98
C ALA A 17 3.31 -8.56 -7.42
N CYS A 18 3.72 -7.28 -7.48
CA CYS A 18 5.10 -6.86 -7.77
C CYS A 18 6.05 -6.92 -6.55
N GLY A 19 5.83 -7.77 -5.56
CA GLY A 19 6.82 -8.07 -4.53
C GLY A 19 7.07 -6.99 -3.47
N LYS A 20 6.19 -6.00 -3.30
CA LYS A 20 6.30 -4.94 -2.29
C LYS A 20 6.56 -5.49 -0.87
N THR A 21 5.92 -6.61 -0.50
CA THR A 21 6.09 -7.25 0.81
C THR A 21 7.51 -7.75 1.03
N VAL A 22 8.13 -8.36 0.03
CA VAL A 22 9.53 -8.82 0.11
C VAL A 22 10.45 -7.64 0.40
N VAL A 23 10.29 -6.54 -0.34
CA VAL A 23 11.09 -5.33 -0.13
C VAL A 23 10.86 -4.74 1.26
N SER A 24 9.60 -4.66 1.73
CA SER A 24 9.30 -4.13 3.06
C SER A 24 9.86 -5.00 4.18
N ASP A 25 9.85 -6.33 4.02
CA ASP A 25 10.37 -7.26 5.01
C ASP A 25 11.90 -7.20 5.09
N ASP A 26 12.58 -7.02 3.97
CA ASP A 26 14.04 -6.80 3.96
C ASP A 26 14.43 -5.48 4.66
N PHE A 27 13.65 -4.39 4.49
CA PHE A 27 13.87 -3.17 5.27
C PHE A 27 13.65 -3.39 6.78
N ARG A 28 12.61 -4.15 7.17
CA ARG A 28 12.38 -4.53 8.57
C ARG A 28 13.56 -5.32 9.14
N ALA A 29 14.10 -6.26 8.36
CA ALA A 29 15.26 -7.06 8.77
C ALA A 29 16.52 -6.21 9.01
N LEU A 30 16.64 -5.04 8.38
CA LEU A 30 17.68 -4.04 8.63
C LEU A 30 17.38 -3.10 9.80
N GLY A 31 16.29 -3.32 10.53
CA GLY A 31 15.87 -2.50 11.68
C GLY A 31 15.14 -1.21 11.31
N THR A 32 14.74 -1.03 10.04
CA THR A 32 13.96 0.13 9.61
C THR A 32 12.50 -0.04 10.01
N GLU A 33 11.91 1.00 10.59
CA GLU A 33 10.47 1.01 10.88
C GLU A 33 9.69 1.06 9.55
N VAL A 34 8.65 0.22 9.47
CA VAL A 34 7.77 0.13 8.30
C VAL A 34 6.34 0.36 8.73
N VAL A 35 5.77 1.48 8.32
CA VAL A 35 4.36 1.83 8.47
C VAL A 35 3.59 1.27 7.28
N ASP A 36 2.70 0.31 7.52
CA ASP A 36 1.96 -0.39 6.47
C ASP A 36 0.47 0.00 6.52
N THR A 37 0.00 0.68 5.47
CA THR A 37 -1.38 1.16 5.40
C THR A 37 -2.42 0.04 5.32
N ASP A 38 -2.06 -1.15 4.82
CA ASP A 38 -2.95 -2.31 4.84
C ASP A 38 -3.13 -2.86 6.26
N ILE A 39 -2.05 -2.86 7.07
CA ILE A 39 -2.11 -3.24 8.49
C ILE A 39 -2.96 -2.21 9.24
N ILE A 40 -2.69 -0.92 9.06
CA ILE A 40 -3.47 0.17 9.69
C ILE A 40 -4.95 0.05 9.32
N SER A 41 -5.28 -0.18 8.06
CA SER A 41 -6.66 -0.37 7.62
C SER A 41 -7.36 -1.52 8.34
N ARG A 42 -6.63 -2.62 8.59
CA ARG A 42 -7.17 -3.77 9.34
C ARG A 42 -7.40 -3.41 10.82
N GLU A 43 -6.47 -2.71 11.44
CA GLU A 43 -6.59 -2.28 12.84
C GLU A 43 -7.76 -1.29 13.02
N LEU A 44 -7.85 -0.27 12.16
CA LEU A 44 -8.90 0.73 12.22
C LEU A 44 -10.30 0.19 11.83
N SER A 45 -10.38 -1.00 11.25
CA SER A 45 -11.65 -1.67 10.92
C SER A 45 -12.02 -2.82 11.88
N LYS A 46 -11.42 -2.88 13.06
CA LYS A 46 -11.80 -3.83 14.12
C LYS A 46 -13.15 -3.45 14.74
N PRO A 47 -13.89 -4.43 15.30
CA PRO A 47 -15.14 -4.16 16.01
C PRO A 47 -14.98 -3.08 17.09
N GLY A 48 -15.92 -2.13 17.12
CA GLY A 48 -15.91 -0.98 18.04
C GLY A 48 -15.00 0.18 17.63
N SER A 49 -14.35 0.12 16.46
CA SER A 49 -13.56 1.25 15.97
C SER A 49 -14.46 2.32 15.31
N PRO A 50 -14.13 3.62 15.48
CA PRO A 50 -14.89 4.70 14.85
C PRO A 50 -15.01 4.60 13.32
N MET A 51 -13.94 4.11 12.65
CA MET A 51 -13.95 3.91 11.20
C MET A 51 -14.94 2.82 10.79
N LEU A 52 -15.00 1.69 11.51
CA LEU A 52 -15.96 0.62 11.22
C LEU A 52 -17.40 1.07 11.45
N GLU A 53 -17.67 1.82 12.53
CA GLU A 53 -18.98 2.39 12.81
C GLU A 53 -19.43 3.36 11.70
N ALA A 54 -18.52 4.23 11.23
CA ALA A 54 -18.79 5.12 10.12
C ALA A 54 -19.10 4.36 8.81
N ILE A 55 -18.36 3.30 8.50
CA ILE A 55 -18.60 2.43 7.34
C ILE A 55 -19.99 1.77 7.45
N ALA A 56 -20.31 1.17 8.60
CA ALA A 56 -21.60 0.51 8.83
C ALA A 56 -22.77 1.48 8.71
N LYS A 57 -22.61 2.69 9.25
CA LYS A 57 -23.63 3.76 9.14
C LYS A 57 -23.86 4.20 7.70
N ALA A 58 -22.80 4.28 6.90
CA ALA A 58 -22.86 4.80 5.54
C ALA A 58 -23.30 3.75 4.50
N LEU A 59 -22.85 2.49 4.67
CA LEU A 59 -23.10 1.39 3.71
C LEU A 59 -24.21 0.43 4.16
N GLY A 60 -24.68 0.56 5.40
CA GLY A 60 -25.74 -0.27 6.00
C GLY A 60 -25.20 -1.56 6.65
N ALA A 61 -26.12 -2.29 7.31
CA ALA A 61 -25.81 -3.48 8.10
C ALA A 61 -25.11 -4.60 7.29
N GLY A 62 -25.31 -4.69 5.98
CA GLY A 62 -24.61 -5.64 5.10
C GLY A 62 -23.10 -5.42 5.01
N ALA A 63 -22.59 -4.29 5.51
CA ALA A 63 -21.14 -4.05 5.61
C ALA A 63 -20.48 -4.80 6.77
N LEU A 64 -21.26 -5.36 7.69
CA LEU A 64 -20.77 -6.11 8.85
C LEU A 64 -21.05 -7.60 8.69
N SER A 65 -20.17 -8.43 9.25
CA SER A 65 -20.38 -9.86 9.49
C SER A 65 -21.19 -10.07 10.78
N GLU A 66 -21.67 -11.29 11.03
CA GLU A 66 -22.46 -11.63 12.24
C GLU A 66 -21.71 -11.37 13.55
N ASP A 67 -20.39 -11.48 13.53
CA ASP A 67 -19.51 -11.20 14.67
C ASP A 67 -19.21 -9.71 14.88
N GLY A 68 -19.84 -8.84 14.10
CA GLY A 68 -19.63 -7.39 14.16
C GLY A 68 -18.34 -6.89 13.46
N SER A 69 -17.57 -7.77 12.83
CA SER A 69 -16.39 -7.37 12.04
C SER A 69 -16.78 -6.85 10.66
N LEU A 70 -15.84 -6.16 9.99
CA LEU A 70 -16.04 -5.69 8.61
C LEU A 70 -16.19 -6.87 7.65
N ASN A 71 -17.32 -6.98 6.99
CA ASN A 71 -17.53 -7.92 5.89
C ASN A 71 -16.81 -7.43 4.62
N ARG A 72 -15.49 -7.68 4.57
CA ARG A 72 -14.62 -7.20 3.48
C ARG A 72 -15.08 -7.66 2.09
N ARG A 73 -15.66 -8.86 2.01
CA ARG A 73 -16.19 -9.38 0.74
C ARG A 73 -17.40 -8.57 0.29
N ALA A 74 -18.40 -8.42 1.15
CA ALA A 74 -19.61 -7.66 0.84
C ALA A 74 -19.30 -6.19 0.51
N VAL A 75 -18.41 -5.55 1.29
CA VAL A 75 -18.00 -4.16 1.06
C VAL A 75 -17.27 -4.02 -0.29
N ARG A 76 -16.40 -4.98 -0.64
CA ARG A 76 -15.73 -4.99 -1.95
C ARG A 76 -16.74 -5.15 -3.09
N GLU A 77 -17.71 -6.04 -2.96
CA GLU A 77 -18.78 -6.25 -3.95
C GLU A 77 -19.64 -4.99 -4.10
N MET A 78 -20.04 -4.36 -2.99
CA MET A 78 -20.78 -3.08 -3.02
C MET A 78 -19.99 -1.97 -3.74
N ALA A 79 -18.71 -1.82 -3.43
CA ALA A 79 -17.84 -0.80 -4.02
C ALA A 79 -17.56 -1.08 -5.51
N PHE A 80 -17.51 -2.35 -5.92
CA PHE A 80 -17.30 -2.74 -7.31
C PHE A 80 -18.50 -2.41 -8.20
N HIS A 81 -19.71 -2.61 -7.68
CA HIS A 81 -20.96 -2.38 -8.43
C HIS A 81 -21.50 -0.96 -8.34
N ASP A 82 -21.02 -0.15 -7.37
CA ASP A 82 -21.52 1.19 -7.11
C ASP A 82 -20.39 2.18 -6.83
N LYS A 83 -20.08 3.01 -7.84
CA LYS A 83 -19.03 4.05 -7.72
C LYS A 83 -19.32 5.07 -6.63
N GLY A 84 -20.60 5.33 -6.32
CA GLY A 84 -20.99 6.21 -5.22
C GLY A 84 -20.61 5.61 -3.88
N LYS A 85 -20.89 4.33 -3.66
CA LYS A 85 -20.48 3.59 -2.46
C LYS A 85 -18.95 3.49 -2.33
N LEU A 86 -18.24 3.27 -3.44
CA LEU A 86 -16.78 3.34 -3.45
C LEU A 86 -16.28 4.73 -3.00
N GLY A 87 -16.86 5.80 -3.52
CA GLY A 87 -16.52 7.17 -3.12
C GLY A 87 -16.76 7.43 -1.63
N ILE A 88 -17.90 6.98 -1.09
CA ILE A 88 -18.21 7.07 0.34
C ILE A 88 -17.20 6.27 1.18
N LEU A 89 -16.91 5.02 0.79
CA LEU A 89 -15.94 4.18 1.49
C LEU A 89 -14.57 4.86 1.53
N ASN A 90 -14.09 5.36 0.40
CA ASN A 90 -12.80 6.03 0.30
C ASN A 90 -12.77 7.33 1.14
N ALA A 91 -13.85 8.11 1.16
CA ALA A 91 -13.95 9.32 1.95
C ALA A 91 -13.89 9.07 3.47
N ILE A 92 -14.33 7.88 3.92
CA ILE A 92 -14.22 7.46 5.32
C ILE A 92 -12.85 6.88 5.62
N THR A 93 -12.35 5.98 4.77
CA THR A 93 -11.17 5.17 5.09
C THR A 93 -9.86 5.89 4.82
N HIS A 94 -9.71 6.61 3.70
CA HIS A 94 -8.44 7.23 3.32
C HIS A 94 -7.97 8.26 4.37
N PRO A 95 -8.77 9.21 4.85
CA PRO A 95 -8.31 10.17 5.85
C PRO A 95 -7.87 9.49 7.14
N ALA A 96 -8.67 8.56 7.66
CA ALA A 96 -8.39 7.86 8.91
C ALA A 96 -7.09 7.03 8.83
N ILE A 97 -6.90 6.30 7.72
CA ILE A 97 -5.70 5.49 7.51
C ILE A 97 -4.47 6.39 7.36
N MET A 98 -4.58 7.49 6.59
CA MET A 98 -3.44 8.37 6.37
C MET A 98 -3.07 9.18 7.62
N GLU A 99 -4.04 9.62 8.41
CA GLU A 99 -3.79 10.27 9.70
C GLU A 99 -2.99 9.35 10.63
N GLU A 100 -3.42 8.11 10.78
CA GLU A 100 -2.72 7.13 11.61
C GLU A 100 -1.33 6.76 11.02
N ALA A 101 -1.23 6.59 9.70
CA ALA A 101 0.04 6.32 9.03
C ALA A 101 1.05 7.47 9.25
N MET A 102 0.60 8.70 9.13
CA MET A 102 1.44 9.87 9.38
C MET A 102 1.82 9.98 10.84
N ARG A 103 0.91 9.70 11.77
CA ARG A 103 1.20 9.67 13.21
C ARG A 103 2.30 8.65 13.53
N GLN A 104 2.21 7.44 12.97
CA GLN A 104 3.25 6.41 13.14
C GLN A 104 4.57 6.84 12.47
N ALA A 105 4.53 7.40 11.26
CA ALA A 105 5.71 7.86 10.56
C ALA A 105 6.46 8.98 11.32
N PHE A 106 5.74 9.91 11.95
CA PHE A 106 6.35 10.95 12.79
C PHE A 106 6.91 10.43 14.11
N ALA A 107 6.33 9.35 14.65
CA ALA A 107 6.81 8.72 15.87
C ALA A 107 7.96 7.73 15.62
N ALA A 108 8.23 7.39 14.36
CA ALA A 108 9.28 6.44 13.99
C ALA A 108 10.67 6.94 14.41
N ARG A 109 11.49 5.99 14.88
CA ARG A 109 12.86 6.24 15.30
C ARG A 109 13.80 5.96 14.13
N GLY A 110 14.77 6.86 13.93
CA GLY A 110 15.74 6.70 12.86
C GLY A 110 15.73 7.87 11.88
N HIS A 111 16.59 7.79 10.89
CA HIS A 111 16.77 8.87 9.93
C HIS A 111 15.64 8.88 8.89
N TYR A 112 15.09 7.72 8.57
CA TYR A 112 13.99 7.56 7.65
C TYR A 112 13.02 6.44 8.12
N VAL A 113 11.84 6.43 7.53
CA VAL A 113 10.78 5.44 7.72
C VAL A 113 10.26 4.99 6.36
N ILE A 114 9.98 3.70 6.20
CA ILE A 114 9.28 3.17 5.03
C ILE A 114 7.77 3.25 5.27
N MET A 115 7.04 3.88 4.37
CA MET A 115 5.58 3.89 4.35
C MET A 115 5.09 2.99 3.21
N ALA A 116 4.62 1.79 3.51
CA ALA A 116 4.07 0.87 2.51
C ALA A 116 2.63 1.30 2.14
N VAL A 117 2.49 1.88 0.96
CA VAL A 117 1.21 2.42 0.43
C VAL A 117 0.92 1.79 -0.93
N PRO A 118 0.10 0.72 -1.00
CA PRO A 118 -0.14 -0.02 -2.23
C PRO A 118 -0.72 0.81 -3.38
N LEU A 119 -1.63 1.72 -3.07
CA LEU A 119 -2.37 2.53 -4.04
C LEU A 119 -1.95 4.02 -3.98
N TYR A 120 -0.62 4.26 -3.90
CA TYR A 120 -0.08 5.61 -3.76
C TYR A 120 -0.43 6.52 -4.93
N PHE A 121 -0.30 6.03 -6.15
CA PHE A 121 -0.59 6.81 -7.37
C PHE A 121 -2.08 6.98 -7.63
N GLU A 122 -2.89 5.99 -7.27
CA GLU A 122 -4.35 6.01 -7.40
C GLU A 122 -5.01 6.96 -6.38
N GLY A 123 -4.41 7.09 -5.20
CA GLY A 123 -4.89 7.97 -4.13
C GLY A 123 -4.55 9.45 -4.31
N GLY A 124 -3.97 9.83 -5.46
CA GLY A 124 -3.66 11.23 -5.76
C GLY A 124 -2.29 11.70 -5.26
N ALA A 125 -1.33 10.79 -5.12
CA ALA A 125 0.10 11.05 -4.84
C ALA A 125 0.31 12.28 -3.93
N GLY A 126 -0.27 12.25 -2.73
CA GLY A 126 -0.28 13.38 -1.82
C GLY A 126 1.13 13.74 -1.34
N GLY A 127 1.43 15.02 -1.17
CA GLY A 127 2.75 15.58 -0.81
C GLY A 127 3.29 15.17 0.58
N TYR A 128 2.99 13.97 1.05
CA TYR A 128 3.50 13.40 2.30
C TYR A 128 4.76 12.55 2.12
N ALA A 129 5.09 12.14 0.89
CA ALA A 129 6.32 11.42 0.58
C ALA A 129 7.48 12.39 0.37
N ASP A 130 8.60 12.16 1.04
CA ASP A 130 9.86 12.83 0.72
C ASP A 130 10.57 12.10 -0.43
N ARG A 131 10.27 10.79 -0.61
CA ARG A 131 10.82 9.94 -1.66
C ARG A 131 9.87 8.79 -2.00
N VAL A 132 9.89 8.34 -3.24
CA VAL A 132 9.04 7.24 -3.73
C VAL A 132 9.92 6.09 -4.22
N LEU A 133 9.80 4.94 -3.58
CA LEU A 133 10.42 3.67 -3.96
C LEU A 133 9.35 2.76 -4.60
N VAL A 134 9.60 2.33 -5.82
CA VAL A 134 8.69 1.41 -6.55
C VAL A 134 9.28 0.01 -6.61
N ALA A 135 8.55 -0.97 -6.07
CA ALA A 135 8.78 -2.38 -6.36
C ALA A 135 8.11 -2.70 -7.71
N ASP A 136 8.92 -2.97 -8.71
CA ASP A 136 8.47 -3.20 -10.09
C ASP A 136 8.70 -4.63 -10.55
N CYS A 137 7.94 -5.06 -11.54
CA CYS A 137 8.19 -6.28 -12.30
C CYS A 137 7.56 -6.18 -13.69
N ALA A 138 8.03 -7.00 -14.62
CA ALA A 138 7.46 -7.07 -15.96
C ALA A 138 5.97 -7.51 -15.90
N PRO A 139 5.12 -7.02 -16.82
CA PRO A 139 3.67 -7.32 -16.82
C PRO A 139 3.36 -8.82 -16.84
N GLU A 140 4.17 -9.62 -17.52
CA GLU A 140 4.02 -11.07 -17.63
C GLU A 140 4.30 -11.75 -16.28
N VAL A 141 5.33 -11.29 -15.57
CA VAL A 141 5.69 -11.76 -14.21
C VAL A 141 4.60 -11.36 -13.22
N GLN A 142 4.12 -10.13 -13.31
CA GLN A 142 3.01 -9.62 -12.49
C GLN A 142 1.76 -10.48 -12.65
N LEU A 143 1.36 -10.75 -13.89
CA LEU A 143 0.18 -11.56 -14.22
C LEU A 143 0.33 -12.98 -13.67
N ALA A 144 1.45 -13.64 -13.95
CA ALA A 144 1.71 -14.99 -13.49
C ALA A 144 1.67 -15.11 -11.95
N ARG A 145 2.32 -14.18 -11.24
CA ARG A 145 2.33 -14.13 -9.77
C ARG A 145 0.93 -13.90 -9.20
N LEU A 146 0.15 -12.99 -9.80
CA LEU A 146 -1.20 -12.68 -9.34
C LEU A 146 -2.14 -13.88 -9.50
N MET A 147 -2.09 -14.54 -10.66
CA MET A 147 -2.89 -15.77 -10.91
C MET A 147 -2.50 -16.89 -9.93
N ALA A 148 -1.21 -17.11 -9.71
CA ALA A 148 -0.73 -18.14 -8.78
C ALA A 148 -1.13 -17.86 -7.32
N ARG A 149 -1.09 -16.59 -6.89
CA ARG A 149 -1.43 -16.19 -5.51
C ARG A 149 -2.93 -16.32 -5.23
N ASP A 150 -3.77 -15.88 -6.15
CA ASP A 150 -5.21 -15.70 -5.92
C ASP A 150 -6.05 -16.84 -6.53
N GLY A 151 -5.46 -17.73 -7.32
CA GLY A 151 -6.19 -18.76 -8.06
C GLY A 151 -7.18 -18.18 -9.09
N SER A 152 -6.96 -16.94 -9.51
CA SER A 152 -7.88 -16.21 -10.39
C SER A 152 -7.65 -16.56 -11.87
N SER A 153 -8.70 -16.38 -12.69
CA SER A 153 -8.56 -16.49 -14.15
C SER A 153 -7.68 -15.36 -14.69
N GLU A 154 -7.07 -15.58 -15.84
CA GLU A 154 -6.26 -14.55 -16.52
C GLU A 154 -7.07 -13.27 -16.78
N ALA A 155 -8.33 -13.39 -17.20
CA ALA A 155 -9.21 -12.24 -17.44
C ALA A 155 -9.41 -11.42 -16.15
N THR A 156 -9.65 -12.09 -15.01
CA THR A 156 -9.80 -11.44 -13.72
C THR A 156 -8.50 -10.75 -13.28
N ALA A 157 -7.36 -11.44 -13.41
CA ALA A 157 -6.07 -10.90 -13.06
C ALA A 157 -5.71 -9.65 -13.90
N ARG A 158 -5.95 -9.70 -15.21
CA ARG A 158 -5.76 -8.54 -16.11
C ARG A 158 -6.65 -7.36 -15.75
N ALA A 159 -7.92 -7.61 -15.39
CA ALA A 159 -8.83 -6.56 -14.94
C ALA A 159 -8.34 -5.90 -13.63
N MET A 160 -7.83 -6.70 -12.68
CA MET A 160 -7.24 -6.18 -11.43
C MET A 160 -6.00 -5.33 -11.70
N ILE A 161 -5.11 -5.76 -12.60
CA ILE A 161 -3.92 -4.99 -12.99
C ILE A 161 -4.33 -3.68 -13.67
N ALA A 162 -5.29 -3.74 -14.60
CA ALA A 162 -5.77 -2.58 -15.35
C ALA A 162 -6.53 -1.55 -14.48
N SER A 163 -7.02 -1.95 -13.29
CA SER A 163 -7.66 -1.04 -12.35
C SER A 163 -6.67 -0.16 -11.57
N GLN A 164 -5.38 -0.47 -11.64
CA GLN A 164 -4.31 0.31 -11.02
C GLN A 164 -3.71 1.34 -11.98
N ALA A 165 -2.94 2.29 -11.43
CA ALA A 165 -2.12 3.19 -12.24
C ALA A 165 -1.21 2.40 -13.17
N SER A 166 -0.95 2.92 -14.38
CA SER A 166 -0.09 2.22 -15.35
C SER A 166 1.33 2.03 -14.80
N ARG A 167 2.03 1.01 -15.31
CA ARG A 167 3.46 0.82 -14.97
C ARG A 167 4.28 2.06 -15.29
N ASP A 168 4.03 2.68 -16.44
CA ASP A 168 4.74 3.90 -16.88
C ASP A 168 4.50 5.06 -15.89
N THR A 169 3.27 5.24 -15.42
CA THR A 169 2.95 6.25 -14.40
C THR A 169 3.72 6.00 -13.11
N ARG A 170 3.80 4.75 -12.66
CA ARG A 170 4.55 4.39 -11.45
C ARG A 170 6.04 4.62 -11.61
N LEU A 171 6.62 4.20 -12.74
CA LEU A 171 8.05 4.38 -13.01
C LEU A 171 8.43 5.84 -13.19
N ALA A 172 7.58 6.64 -13.86
CA ALA A 172 7.81 8.08 -14.03
C ALA A 172 7.76 8.85 -12.70
N GLY A 173 6.98 8.38 -11.73
CA GLY A 173 6.87 9.01 -10.41
C GLY A 173 7.82 8.43 -9.35
N ALA A 174 8.71 7.50 -9.71
CA ALA A 174 9.64 6.87 -8.79
C ALA A 174 10.95 7.65 -8.68
N ASP A 175 11.44 7.82 -7.45
CA ASP A 175 12.81 8.26 -7.18
C ASP A 175 13.81 7.08 -7.17
N ASP A 176 13.33 5.91 -6.78
CA ASP A 176 14.09 4.66 -6.72
C ASP A 176 13.20 3.48 -7.18
N ILE A 177 13.82 2.49 -7.80
CA ILE A 177 13.14 1.31 -8.32
C ILE A 177 13.90 0.06 -7.90
N ILE A 178 13.18 -0.96 -7.44
CA ILE A 178 13.70 -2.33 -7.28
C ILE A 178 12.96 -3.23 -8.27
N ASP A 179 13.68 -3.81 -9.22
CA ASP A 179 13.14 -4.84 -10.10
C ASP A 179 13.05 -6.18 -9.36
N THR A 180 11.88 -6.49 -8.87
CA THR A 180 11.61 -7.75 -8.18
C THR A 180 11.29 -8.90 -9.14
N GLY A 181 11.19 -8.62 -10.43
CA GLY A 181 10.82 -9.58 -11.47
C GLY A 181 12.01 -10.36 -12.00
N SER A 182 13.14 -9.68 -12.19
CA SER A 182 14.37 -10.28 -12.75
C SER A 182 15.39 -10.67 -11.69
N LEU A 183 15.34 -10.04 -10.50
CA LEU A 183 16.29 -10.28 -9.41
C LEU A 183 15.91 -11.50 -8.57
N SER A 184 16.90 -12.25 -8.13
CA SER A 184 16.77 -13.25 -7.06
C SER A 184 16.51 -12.58 -5.71
N PHE A 185 16.06 -13.35 -4.71
CA PHE A 185 15.85 -12.82 -3.36
C PHE A 185 17.12 -12.22 -2.74
N ASP A 186 18.30 -12.80 -2.99
CA ASP A 186 19.56 -12.27 -2.46
C ASP A 186 19.97 -10.96 -3.16
N GLU A 187 19.70 -10.85 -4.45
CA GLU A 187 19.93 -9.60 -5.21
C GLU A 187 18.94 -8.50 -4.76
N ILE A 188 17.68 -8.84 -4.51
CA ILE A 188 16.69 -7.88 -3.93
C ILE A 188 17.18 -7.40 -2.56
N ARG A 189 17.63 -8.31 -1.69
CA ARG A 189 18.18 -7.96 -0.37
C ARG A 189 19.40 -7.04 -0.50
N THR A 190 20.27 -7.29 -1.46
CA THR A 190 21.44 -6.44 -1.75
C THR A 190 20.99 -5.05 -2.22
N ALA A 191 20.00 -4.97 -3.11
CA ALA A 191 19.43 -3.70 -3.57
C ALA A 191 18.79 -2.92 -2.41
N VAL A 192 18.05 -3.60 -1.53
CA VAL A 192 17.47 -3.00 -0.32
C VAL A 192 18.57 -2.47 0.62
N LEU A 193 19.65 -3.23 0.84
CA LEU A 193 20.79 -2.78 1.65
C LEU A 193 21.43 -1.53 1.08
N ASN A 194 21.64 -1.44 -0.22
CA ASN A 194 22.18 -0.24 -0.87
C ASN A 194 21.26 0.98 -0.71
N LEU A 195 19.94 0.78 -0.85
CA LEU A 195 18.97 1.84 -0.61
C LEU A 195 18.90 2.23 0.86
N HIS A 196 18.99 1.28 1.79
CA HIS A 196 19.08 1.56 3.22
C HIS A 196 20.25 2.49 3.53
N GLN A 197 21.46 2.18 3.03
CA GLN A 197 22.65 3.02 3.18
C GLN A 197 22.44 4.43 2.59
N LYS A 198 21.86 4.50 1.39
CA LYS A 198 21.50 5.76 0.73
C LYS A 198 20.54 6.59 1.59
N TYR A 199 19.48 5.99 2.13
CA TYR A 199 18.47 6.70 2.92
C TYR A 199 18.96 7.14 4.30
N GLN A 200 19.97 6.47 4.84
CA GLN A 200 20.64 6.91 6.07
C GLN A 200 21.46 8.20 5.90
N THR A 201 21.76 8.62 4.68
CA THR A 201 22.61 9.77 4.38
C THR A 201 21.88 10.94 3.71
N LEU A 202 20.55 10.82 3.51
CA LEU A 202 19.70 11.90 3.00
C LEU A 202 19.39 12.91 4.12
#